data_6b79d55edb0aa43eef77f8b62de5d67a
#
_entry.id   6b79d55edb0aa43eef77f8b62de5d67a
#
_cell.length_a   1.000
_cell.length_b   1.000
_cell.length_c   1.000
_cell.angle_alpha   90.00
_cell.angle_beta   90.00
_cell.angle_gamma   90.00
#
_symmetry.space_group_name_H-M   'P 1'
#
loop_
_entity.id
_entity.type
_entity.pdbx_description
1 polymer ?
#
loop_
_entity_poly.entity_id
_entity_poly.type
_entity_poly.pdbx_seq_one_letter_code
_entity_poly.pdbx_strand_id
1 'polypeptide(L)'
;MTTQGRAVGYCVVAALQDPRKDVLAIRNLFPDRIAMRLDEPEQVDMVLGDGARDRGAACELISPDPAVGAGVAFVRLEADPDPVRVRAGWVTDADIRALADACIPDRVEWPEVAA
;
A
#
# COMPACT_ATOMS: atom_id res chain seq x y z
N MET A 1 -10.13 0.29 -14.78
CA MET A 1 -8.71 0.04 -15.05
C MET A 1 -8.16 -1.21 -14.35
N THR A 2 -8.49 -1.45 -13.08
CA THR A 2 -7.95 -2.58 -12.31
C THR A 2 -8.34 -3.96 -12.84
N THR A 3 -9.56 -4.16 -13.29
CA THR A 3 -10.04 -5.44 -13.83
C THR A 3 -9.52 -5.75 -15.24
N GLN A 4 -9.31 -4.74 -16.06
CA GLN A 4 -8.77 -4.90 -17.41
C GLN A 4 -7.24 -4.89 -17.45
N GLY A 5 -6.60 -4.29 -16.42
CA GLY A 5 -5.14 -4.22 -16.34
C GLY A 5 -4.44 -5.57 -16.24
N ARG A 6 -5.06 -6.58 -15.62
CA ARG A 6 -4.52 -7.94 -15.54
C ARG A 6 -4.29 -8.58 -16.91
N ALA A 7 -5.20 -8.37 -17.84
CA ALA A 7 -5.12 -8.95 -19.17
C ALA A 7 -3.95 -8.38 -20.01
N VAL A 8 -3.48 -7.19 -19.68
CA VAL A 8 -2.42 -6.47 -20.42
C VAL A 8 -1.14 -6.24 -19.59
N GLY A 9 -1.05 -6.84 -18.39
CA GLY A 9 0.16 -6.79 -17.57
C GLY A 9 0.36 -5.52 -16.74
N TYR A 10 -0.67 -4.70 -16.56
CA TYR A 10 -0.59 -3.52 -15.68
C TYR A 10 -0.80 -3.90 -14.21
N CYS A 11 0.04 -3.34 -13.34
CA CYS A 11 -0.13 -3.36 -11.89
C CYS A 11 -0.49 -1.96 -11.41
N VAL A 12 -1.54 -1.84 -10.60
CA VAL A 12 -1.98 -0.57 -10.04
C VAL A 12 -1.68 -0.54 -8.56
N VAL A 13 -0.97 0.49 -8.12
CA VAL A 13 -0.73 0.79 -6.70
C VAL A 13 -1.45 2.09 -6.37
N ALA A 14 -2.28 2.07 -5.33
CA ALA A 14 -3.01 3.24 -4.87
C ALA A 14 -2.69 3.52 -3.40
N ALA A 15 -2.54 4.79 -3.04
CA ALA A 15 -2.33 5.24 -1.67
C ALA A 15 -3.41 6.24 -1.28
N LEU A 16 -3.92 6.10 -0.06
CA LEU A 16 -4.98 6.94 0.51
C LEU A 16 -4.59 7.39 1.92
N GLN A 17 -4.93 8.60 2.28
CA GLN A 17 -4.68 9.14 3.62
C GLN A 17 -5.86 8.93 4.57
N ASP A 18 -7.10 9.08 4.07
CA ASP A 18 -8.31 8.89 4.87
C ASP A 18 -9.17 7.78 4.26
N PRO A 19 -9.34 6.65 4.97
CA PRO A 19 -10.13 5.53 4.46
C PRO A 19 -11.64 5.76 4.52
N ARG A 20 -12.12 6.84 5.14
CA ARG A 20 -13.55 7.05 5.39
C ARG A 20 -14.35 7.48 4.17
N LYS A 21 -13.74 8.18 3.21
CA LYS A 21 -14.51 8.89 2.18
C LYS A 21 -14.83 8.07 0.93
N ASP A 22 -13.91 7.30 0.39
CA ASP A 22 -14.13 6.70 -0.94
C ASP A 22 -13.61 5.26 -1.07
N VAL A 23 -13.02 4.71 -0.03
CA VAL A 23 -12.31 3.42 -0.08
C VAL A 23 -13.27 2.25 -0.25
N LEU A 24 -14.46 2.33 0.32
CA LEU A 24 -15.42 1.22 0.32
C LEU A 24 -15.87 0.82 -1.09
N ALA A 25 -15.98 1.78 -2.00
CA ALA A 25 -16.45 1.53 -3.36
C ALA A 25 -15.43 0.78 -4.23
N ILE A 26 -14.13 1.00 -4.00
CA ILE A 26 -13.07 0.47 -4.85
C ILE A 26 -12.17 -0.55 -4.17
N ARG A 27 -12.27 -0.72 -2.84
CA ARG A 27 -11.38 -1.61 -2.08
C ARG A 27 -11.39 -3.06 -2.60
N ASN A 28 -12.50 -3.52 -3.13
CA ASN A 28 -12.63 -4.87 -3.67
C ASN A 28 -11.80 -5.09 -4.95
N LEU A 29 -11.37 -4.01 -5.60
CA LEU A 29 -10.49 -4.06 -6.76
C LEU A 29 -9.00 -4.18 -6.36
N PHE A 30 -8.69 -3.98 -5.07
CA PHE A 30 -7.35 -4.08 -4.51
C PHE A 30 -7.33 -5.23 -3.49
N PRO A 31 -7.03 -6.45 -3.93
CA PRO A 31 -7.06 -7.62 -3.05
C PRO A 31 -5.96 -7.59 -2.00
N ASP A 32 -4.77 -7.14 -2.37
CA ASP A 32 -3.65 -6.95 -1.45
C ASP A 32 -3.68 -5.55 -0.86
N ARG A 33 -3.58 -5.45 0.46
CA ARG A 33 -3.75 -4.19 1.17
C ARG A 33 -2.71 -4.02 2.26
N ILE A 34 -2.30 -2.77 2.44
CA ILE A 34 -1.35 -2.37 3.48
C ILE A 34 -1.98 -1.24 4.27
N ALA A 35 -2.06 -1.39 5.58
CA ALA A 35 -2.48 -0.34 6.50
C ALA A 35 -1.30 0.08 7.36
N MET A 36 -0.97 1.36 7.32
CA MET A 36 -0.04 1.98 8.23
C MET A 36 -0.77 2.48 9.49
N ARG A 37 -0.18 3.37 10.26
CA ARG A 37 -0.84 3.91 11.44
C ARG A 37 -2.17 4.59 11.07
N LEU A 38 -3.21 4.20 11.76
CA LEU A 38 -4.56 4.78 11.66
C LEU A 38 -4.96 5.38 13.01
N ASP A 39 -5.96 6.23 13.01
CA ASP A 39 -6.39 6.92 14.23
C ASP A 39 -7.37 6.09 15.06
N GLU A 40 -8.20 5.30 14.38
CA GLU A 40 -9.33 4.60 15.00
C GLU A 40 -9.36 3.11 14.60
N PRO A 41 -9.80 2.21 15.51
CA PRO A 41 -9.91 0.77 15.20
C PRO A 41 -10.83 0.46 14.03
N GLU A 42 -11.90 1.22 13.86
CA GLU A 42 -12.88 1.02 12.77
C GLU A 42 -12.27 1.25 11.39
N GLN A 43 -11.28 2.14 11.30
CA GLN A 43 -10.55 2.38 10.05
C GLN A 43 -9.73 1.17 9.61
N VAL A 44 -9.28 0.34 10.55
CA VAL A 44 -8.51 -0.87 10.25
C VAL A 44 -9.35 -1.84 9.40
N ASP A 45 -10.58 -2.08 9.81
CA ASP A 45 -11.49 -2.95 9.06
C ASP A 45 -11.91 -2.33 7.72
N MET A 46 -12.00 -1.01 7.65
CA MET A 46 -12.26 -0.31 6.38
C MET A 46 -11.14 -0.56 5.35
N VAL A 47 -9.90 -0.58 5.78
CA VAL A 47 -8.74 -0.77 4.89
C VAL A 47 -8.48 -2.25 4.64
N LEU A 48 -8.29 -3.03 5.70
CA LEU A 48 -7.83 -4.42 5.61
C LEU A 48 -8.96 -5.44 5.44
N GLY A 49 -10.20 -5.02 5.65
CA GLY A 49 -11.39 -5.87 5.58
C GLY A 49 -11.94 -6.23 6.94
N ASP A 50 -13.20 -6.67 6.94
CA ASP A 50 -13.96 -6.92 8.15
C ASP A 50 -13.26 -7.94 9.06
N GLY A 51 -13.16 -7.61 10.34
CA GLY A 51 -12.55 -8.46 11.35
C GLY A 51 -11.01 -8.44 11.38
N ALA A 52 -10.34 -7.64 10.54
CA ALA A 52 -8.89 -7.57 10.53
C ALA A 52 -8.32 -7.08 11.87
N ARG A 53 -8.99 -6.12 12.52
CA ARG A 53 -8.61 -5.63 13.85
C ARG A 53 -8.66 -6.74 14.89
N ASP A 54 -9.70 -7.56 14.88
CA ASP A 54 -9.86 -8.68 15.82
C ASP A 54 -8.83 -9.78 15.59
N ARG A 55 -8.35 -9.92 14.35
CA ARG A 55 -7.27 -10.84 13.98
C ARG A 55 -5.86 -10.29 14.25
N GLY A 56 -5.75 -9.16 14.91
CA GLY A 56 -4.49 -8.63 15.41
C GLY A 56 -3.91 -7.42 14.68
N ALA A 57 -4.59 -6.87 13.68
CA ALA A 57 -4.15 -5.67 12.96
C ALA A 57 -4.38 -4.41 13.80
N ALA A 58 -3.58 -4.20 14.82
CA ALA A 58 -3.69 -3.05 15.73
C ALA A 58 -3.02 -1.79 15.14
N CYS A 59 -3.51 -1.31 14.02
CA CYS A 59 -2.91 -0.15 13.31
C CYS A 59 -2.98 1.14 14.13
N GLU A 60 -4.01 1.32 14.94
CA GLU A 60 -4.16 2.47 15.83
C GLU A 60 -3.13 2.49 16.98
N LEU A 61 -2.55 1.34 17.30
CA LEU A 61 -1.53 1.20 18.34
C LEU A 61 -0.09 1.34 17.81
N ILE A 62 0.10 1.54 16.50
CA ILE A 62 1.41 1.84 15.96
C ILE A 62 1.89 3.17 16.54
N SER A 63 3.09 3.17 17.14
CA SER A 63 3.64 4.35 17.79
C SER A 63 3.77 5.55 16.83
N PRO A 64 3.39 6.75 17.26
CA PRO A 64 3.68 7.97 16.49
C PRO A 64 5.16 8.37 16.55
N ASP A 65 5.95 7.81 17.46
CA ASP A 65 7.39 8.05 17.54
C ASP A 65 8.09 7.44 16.33
N PRO A 66 8.79 8.23 15.50
CA PRO A 66 9.50 7.73 14.32
C PRO A 66 10.53 6.64 14.63
N ALA A 67 11.16 6.69 15.78
CA ALA A 67 12.15 5.68 16.18
C ALA A 67 11.52 4.27 16.35
N VAL A 68 10.25 4.22 16.74
CA VAL A 68 9.53 2.98 17.06
C VAL A 68 8.55 2.61 15.96
N GLY A 69 7.80 3.58 15.44
CA GLY A 69 6.64 3.34 14.58
C GLY A 69 6.87 3.60 13.09
N ALA A 70 7.98 4.25 12.70
CA ALA A 70 8.21 4.52 11.30
C ALA A 70 8.34 3.24 10.47
N GLY A 71 7.63 3.19 9.35
CA GLY A 71 7.62 2.05 8.43
C GLY A 71 6.85 0.83 8.93
N VAL A 72 6.25 0.87 10.13
CA VAL A 72 5.43 -0.22 10.64
C VAL A 72 4.08 -0.21 9.94
N ALA A 73 3.65 -1.38 9.50
CA ALA A 73 2.39 -1.59 8.80
C ALA A 73 1.84 -2.98 9.06
N PHE A 74 0.57 -3.19 8.74
CA PHE A 74 -0.05 -4.50 8.64
C PHE A 74 -0.42 -4.78 7.19
N VAL A 75 -0.03 -5.93 6.69
CA VAL A 75 -0.27 -6.39 5.32
C VAL A 75 -1.29 -7.51 5.33
N ARG A 76 -2.30 -7.39 4.47
CA ARG A 76 -3.24 -8.46 4.17
C ARG A 76 -3.14 -8.80 2.70
N LEU A 77 -2.90 -10.07 2.39
CA LEU A 77 -2.86 -10.59 1.03
C LEU A 77 -4.19 -11.27 0.66
N GLU A 78 -4.50 -11.31 -0.63
CA GLU A 78 -5.68 -12.04 -1.13
C GLU A 78 -5.64 -13.52 -0.74
N ALA A 79 -4.44 -14.12 -0.80
CA ALA A 79 -4.23 -15.52 -0.49
C ALA A 79 -4.32 -15.84 1.01
N ASP A 80 -4.10 -14.86 1.86
CA ASP A 80 -4.12 -15.03 3.32
C ASP A 80 -4.80 -13.83 3.98
N PRO A 81 -6.03 -14.01 4.51
CA PRO A 81 -6.77 -12.92 5.13
C PRO A 81 -6.20 -12.48 6.48
N ASP A 82 -5.31 -13.25 7.09
CA ASP A 82 -4.73 -12.90 8.37
C ASP A 82 -3.68 -11.79 8.20
N PRO A 83 -3.82 -10.68 8.92
CA PRO A 83 -2.90 -9.56 8.78
C PRO A 83 -1.53 -9.90 9.39
N VAL A 84 -0.47 -9.56 8.67
CA VAL A 84 0.91 -9.74 9.11
C VAL A 84 1.52 -8.38 9.40
N ARG A 85 2.09 -8.23 10.60
CA ARG A 85 2.82 -7.01 10.99
C ARG A 85 4.20 -7.01 10.32
N VAL A 86 4.49 -5.93 9.62
CA VAL A 86 5.76 -5.73 8.92
C VAL A 86 6.40 -4.41 9.31
N ARG A 87 7.69 -4.28 9.06
CA ARG A 87 8.39 -3.01 9.12
C ARG A 87 9.23 -2.84 7.86
N ALA A 88 8.97 -1.77 7.12
CA ALA A 88 9.78 -1.40 5.97
C ALA A 88 11.19 -0.98 6.39
N GLY A 89 12.18 -1.28 5.57
CA GLY A 89 13.53 -0.80 5.76
C GLY A 89 13.62 0.71 5.55
N TRP A 90 14.65 1.31 6.15
CA TRP A 90 14.96 2.71 5.89
C TRP A 90 15.59 2.85 4.51
N VAL A 91 15.04 3.75 3.69
CA VAL A 91 15.52 4.05 2.33
C VAL A 91 16.04 5.48 2.30
N THR A 92 17.28 5.65 1.91
CA THR A 92 17.93 6.97 1.78
C THR A 92 17.76 7.52 0.36
N ASP A 93 18.03 8.82 0.19
CA ASP A 93 18.05 9.43 -1.15
C ASP A 93 19.12 8.79 -2.06
N ALA A 94 20.23 8.33 -1.49
CA ALA A 94 21.24 7.60 -2.22
C ALA A 94 20.74 6.24 -2.72
N ASP A 95 19.98 5.52 -1.90
CA ASP A 95 19.37 4.25 -2.28
C ASP A 95 18.35 4.44 -3.41
N ILE A 96 17.56 5.52 -3.35
CA ILE A 96 16.59 5.86 -4.40
C ILE A 96 17.30 6.15 -5.73
N ARG A 97 18.39 6.91 -5.70
CA ARG A 97 19.19 7.19 -6.90
C ARG A 97 19.80 5.92 -7.48
N ALA A 98 20.39 5.07 -6.63
CA ALA A 98 20.97 3.80 -7.07
C ALA A 98 19.91 2.88 -7.69
N LEU A 99 18.70 2.82 -7.11
CA LEU A 99 17.59 2.06 -7.66
C LEU A 99 17.13 2.63 -9.01
N ALA A 100 17.00 3.94 -9.11
CA ALA A 100 16.61 4.60 -10.36
C ALA A 100 17.63 4.33 -11.47
N ASP A 101 18.92 4.42 -11.16
CA ASP A 101 20.00 4.14 -12.12
C ASP A 101 20.00 2.66 -12.58
N ALA A 102 19.73 1.74 -11.66
CA ALA A 102 19.63 0.30 -11.98
C ALA A 102 18.40 -0.06 -12.79
N CYS A 103 17.35 0.73 -12.70
CA CYS A 103 16.05 0.49 -13.35
C CYS A 103 15.82 1.39 -14.57
N ILE A 104 16.84 2.07 -15.07
CA ILE A 104 16.69 2.85 -16.33
C ILE A 104 16.36 1.85 -17.43
N PRO A 105 15.13 1.86 -17.99
CA PRO A 105 14.83 1.05 -19.15
C PRO A 105 15.67 1.53 -20.32
N ASP A 106 16.12 0.61 -21.19
CA ASP A 106 16.57 0.98 -22.51
C ASP A 106 15.58 2.00 -23.08
N ARG A 107 16.06 3.14 -23.51
CA ARG A 107 15.24 4.30 -23.86
C ARG A 107 14.02 3.87 -24.65
N VAL A 108 12.89 3.81 -23.96
CA VAL A 108 11.60 3.83 -24.64
C VAL A 108 11.41 5.28 -25.09
N GLU A 109 11.64 5.53 -26.36
CA GLU A 109 11.22 6.79 -26.96
C GLU A 109 9.69 6.84 -26.87
N TRP A 110 9.19 7.61 -25.92
CA TRP A 110 7.78 7.89 -25.87
C TRP A 110 7.43 8.70 -27.13
N PRO A 111 6.43 8.27 -27.90
CA PRO A 111 5.96 9.10 -29.00
C PRO A 111 5.54 10.44 -28.41
N GLU A 112 6.05 11.54 -28.98
CA GLU A 112 5.61 12.88 -28.57
C GLU A 112 4.09 12.92 -28.60
N VAL A 113 3.49 13.10 -27.44
CA VAL A 113 2.06 13.37 -27.37
C VAL A 113 1.90 14.76 -27.94
N ALA A 114 1.40 14.85 -29.18
CA ALA A 114 1.01 16.13 -29.78
C ALA A 114 0.00 16.81 -28.85
N ALA A 115 0.38 17.97 -28.33
CA ALA A 115 -0.46 18.77 -27.46
C ALA A 115 -1.71 19.25 -28.23
#